data_65a703aea8e3a9d796aba59b1a817801
#
_entry.id   65a703aea8e3a9d796aba59b1a817801
#
_cell.length_a   1.000
_cell.length_b   1.000
_cell.length_c   1.000
_cell.angle_alpha   90.00
_cell.angle_beta   90.00
_cell.angle_gamma   90.00
#
_symmetry.space_group_name_H-M   'P 1'
#
loop_
_entity.id
_entity.type
_entity.pdbx_description
1 polymer ?
#
loop_
_entity_poly.entity_id
_entity_poly.type
_entity_poly.pdbx_seq_one_letter_code
_entity_poly.pdbx_strand_id
1 'polypeptide(L)'
;VIVTIMKSYENVELYLMGEVDLPDELKVFEARVKKLPFNDWRKLPEIIAEMDINLAPLENTIFNEAKSENKWMEAALVKTVTVASDVGAFHDCVEDEITGILCKDAKEWEDALRKVIEDSEYRKKIVENAYLKCKENYTTFRTGLRLAKLYEEEKSTNYVFVLPGLEISGGIKVALRHAAMLQKKGNEVS
;
A
#
# COMPACT_ATOMS: atom_id res chain seq x y z
N VAL A 1 -11.17 -11.03 -14.57
CA VAL A 1 -9.90 -10.38 -14.99
C VAL A 1 -8.72 -11.35 -14.83
N ILE A 2 -8.32 -11.77 -13.62
CA ILE A 2 -7.12 -12.62 -13.41
C ILE A 2 -7.16 -13.90 -14.25
N VAL A 3 -8.31 -14.59 -14.32
CA VAL A 3 -8.51 -15.76 -15.19
C VAL A 3 -8.21 -15.43 -16.67
N THR A 4 -8.66 -14.27 -17.15
CA THR A 4 -8.41 -13.81 -18.52
C THR A 4 -6.91 -13.57 -18.76
N ILE A 5 -6.26 -12.88 -17.83
CA ILE A 5 -4.81 -12.64 -17.89
C ILE A 5 -4.02 -13.95 -17.90
N MET A 6 -4.32 -14.87 -16.98
CA MET A 6 -3.62 -16.16 -16.91
C MET A 6 -3.87 -17.06 -18.11
N LYS A 7 -4.99 -16.89 -18.81
CA LYS A 7 -5.23 -17.55 -20.12
C LYS A 7 -4.41 -16.94 -21.24
N SER A 8 -4.25 -15.61 -21.23
CA SER A 8 -3.54 -14.88 -22.31
C SER A 8 -2.01 -14.99 -22.18
N TYR A 9 -1.48 -15.15 -20.96
CA TYR A 9 -0.04 -15.14 -20.70
C TYR A 9 0.36 -16.39 -19.91
N GLU A 10 1.05 -17.33 -20.57
CA GLU A 10 1.48 -18.59 -19.96
C GLU A 10 2.57 -18.40 -18.90
N ASN A 11 3.34 -17.32 -18.98
CA ASN A 11 4.42 -16.97 -18.06
C ASN A 11 3.97 -16.18 -16.83
N VAL A 12 2.67 -15.90 -16.70
CA VAL A 12 2.14 -15.20 -15.51
C VAL A 12 1.87 -16.18 -14.39
N GLU A 13 2.43 -15.91 -13.23
CA GLU A 13 2.13 -16.59 -11.96
C GLU A 13 1.37 -15.65 -11.02
N LEU A 14 0.48 -16.20 -10.21
CA LEU A 14 -0.28 -15.48 -9.19
C LEU A 14 0.22 -15.87 -7.80
N TYR A 15 0.68 -14.90 -7.03
CA TYR A 15 1.08 -15.08 -5.65
C TYR A 15 -0.01 -14.56 -4.71
N LEU A 16 -0.48 -15.41 -3.81
CA LEU A 16 -1.48 -15.10 -2.80
C LEU A 16 -0.87 -15.24 -1.41
N MET A 17 -0.83 -14.16 -0.65
CA MET A 17 -0.29 -14.17 0.71
C MET A 17 -1.43 -14.15 1.74
N GLY A 18 -1.35 -15.06 2.70
CA GLY A 18 -2.32 -15.23 3.76
C GLY A 18 -3.37 -16.31 3.45
N GLU A 19 -4.42 -16.31 4.25
CA GLU A 19 -5.53 -17.26 4.09
C GLU A 19 -6.50 -16.76 3.03
N VAL A 20 -6.38 -17.30 1.83
CA VAL A 20 -7.26 -16.98 0.70
C VAL A 20 -7.77 -18.27 0.10
N ASP A 21 -9.10 -18.42 0.06
CA ASP A 21 -9.73 -19.48 -0.68
C ASP A 21 -9.59 -19.23 -2.18
N LEU A 22 -9.12 -20.24 -2.90
CA LEU A 22 -8.94 -20.12 -4.34
C LEU A 22 -10.29 -20.35 -5.04
N PRO A 23 -10.82 -19.37 -5.77
CA PRO A 23 -12.02 -19.55 -6.57
C PRO A 23 -11.88 -20.71 -7.57
N ASP A 24 -12.98 -21.43 -7.85
CA ASP A 24 -12.98 -22.60 -8.71
C ASP A 24 -12.41 -22.31 -10.11
N GLU A 25 -12.65 -21.11 -10.63
CA GLU A 25 -12.16 -20.66 -11.92
C GLU A 25 -10.63 -20.54 -11.98
N LEU A 26 -9.97 -20.38 -10.83
CA LEU A 26 -8.50 -20.33 -10.75
C LEU A 26 -7.86 -21.68 -10.48
N LYS A 27 -8.62 -22.71 -10.12
CA LYS A 27 -8.11 -24.06 -9.87
C LYS A 27 -7.44 -24.68 -11.12
N VAL A 28 -7.90 -24.33 -12.31
CA VAL A 28 -7.31 -24.80 -13.58
C VAL A 28 -5.88 -24.27 -13.79
N PHE A 29 -5.48 -23.25 -13.03
CA PHE A 29 -4.13 -22.65 -13.03
C PHE A 29 -3.32 -22.98 -11.78
N GLU A 30 -3.70 -23.98 -10.99
CA GLU A 30 -3.10 -24.28 -9.70
C GLU A 30 -1.57 -24.39 -9.75
N ALA A 31 -1.00 -24.92 -10.82
CA ALA A 31 0.45 -25.00 -11.02
C ALA A 31 1.14 -23.62 -11.04
N ARG A 32 0.41 -22.56 -11.43
CA ARG A 32 0.87 -21.18 -11.52
C ARG A 32 0.32 -20.28 -10.40
N VAL A 33 -0.41 -20.84 -9.43
CA VAL A 33 -0.87 -20.13 -8.24
C VAL A 33 -0.01 -20.54 -7.05
N LYS A 34 0.72 -19.60 -6.49
CA LYS A 34 1.61 -19.81 -5.35
C LYS A 34 0.95 -19.23 -4.09
N LYS A 35 0.62 -20.09 -3.13
CA LYS A 35 0.12 -19.66 -1.82
C LYS A 35 1.30 -19.48 -0.87
N LEU A 36 1.46 -18.26 -0.37
CA LEU A 36 2.46 -17.93 0.64
C LEU A 36 1.77 -17.84 2.01
N PRO A 37 2.36 -18.46 3.05
CA PRO A 37 1.83 -18.34 4.40
C PRO A 37 1.88 -16.90 4.88
N PHE A 38 1.08 -16.57 5.90
CA PHE A 38 1.22 -15.29 6.60
C PHE A 38 2.63 -15.17 7.17
N ASN A 39 3.32 -14.08 6.81
CA ASN A 39 4.68 -13.81 7.23
C ASN A 39 4.77 -12.60 8.17
N ASP A 40 5.89 -12.49 8.90
CA ASP A 40 6.23 -11.29 9.65
C ASP A 40 6.28 -10.09 8.65
N TRP A 41 5.66 -8.98 9.03
CA TRP A 41 5.63 -7.77 8.22
C TRP A 41 7.01 -7.25 7.81
N ARG A 42 8.06 -7.59 8.57
CA ARG A 42 9.45 -7.22 8.25
C ARG A 42 9.99 -7.93 7.01
N LYS A 43 9.41 -9.09 6.65
CA LYS A 43 9.77 -9.85 5.45
C LYS A 43 8.94 -9.45 4.22
N LEU A 44 7.86 -8.70 4.44
CA LEU A 44 6.98 -8.29 3.36
C LEU A 44 7.69 -7.52 2.24
N PRO A 45 8.60 -6.56 2.52
CA PRO A 45 9.34 -5.88 1.47
C PRO A 45 10.18 -6.82 0.58
N GLU A 46 10.82 -7.83 1.18
CA GLU A 46 11.61 -8.82 0.43
C GLU A 46 10.71 -9.63 -0.52
N ILE A 47 9.54 -10.05 -0.03
CA ILE A 47 8.58 -10.82 -0.83
C ILE A 47 8.02 -9.97 -1.97
N ILE A 48 7.64 -8.72 -1.70
CA ILE A 48 7.09 -7.82 -2.75
C ILE A 48 8.17 -7.50 -3.79
N ALA A 49 9.43 -7.36 -3.39
CA ALA A 49 10.55 -7.08 -4.29
C ALA A 49 10.80 -8.19 -5.33
N GLU A 50 10.35 -9.42 -5.06
CA GLU A 50 10.42 -10.55 -6.00
C GLU A 50 9.29 -10.54 -7.03
N MET A 51 8.26 -9.68 -6.84
CA MET A 51 7.09 -9.61 -7.72
C MET A 51 7.25 -8.50 -8.75
N ASP A 52 6.78 -8.74 -9.97
CA ASP A 52 6.73 -7.70 -11.01
C ASP A 52 5.58 -6.71 -10.79
N ILE A 53 4.45 -7.19 -10.30
CA ILE A 53 3.21 -6.42 -10.17
C ILE A 53 2.58 -6.68 -8.79
N ASN A 54 2.29 -5.61 -8.07
CA ASN A 54 1.51 -5.62 -6.85
C ASN A 54 0.03 -5.31 -7.16
N LEU A 55 -0.88 -6.15 -6.69
CA LEU A 55 -2.32 -5.97 -6.87
C LEU A 55 -2.95 -5.48 -5.57
N ALA A 56 -3.67 -4.37 -5.66
CA ALA A 56 -4.39 -3.78 -4.53
C ALA A 56 -5.88 -3.59 -4.85
N PRO A 57 -6.64 -4.68 -5.06
CA PRO A 57 -8.07 -4.58 -5.31
C PRO A 57 -8.81 -4.23 -4.02
N LEU A 58 -9.70 -3.25 -4.10
CA LEU A 58 -10.63 -2.86 -3.04
C LEU A 58 -12.02 -2.66 -3.65
N GLU A 59 -13.04 -3.14 -2.94
CA GLU A 59 -14.42 -2.76 -3.24
C GLU A 59 -14.67 -1.31 -2.78
N ASN A 60 -15.49 -0.57 -3.50
CA ASN A 60 -15.88 0.78 -3.10
C ASN A 60 -16.92 0.69 -1.97
N THR A 61 -16.42 0.74 -0.73
CA THR A 61 -17.20 0.73 0.51
C THR A 61 -16.64 1.76 1.48
N ILE A 62 -17.48 2.31 2.36
CA ILE A 62 -17.05 3.24 3.43
C ILE A 62 -15.87 2.68 4.24
N PHE A 63 -15.88 1.37 4.49
CA PHE A 63 -14.77 0.72 5.21
C PHE A 63 -13.45 0.76 4.42
N ASN A 64 -13.50 0.54 3.11
CA ASN A 64 -12.31 0.56 2.27
C ASN A 64 -11.82 1.97 1.93
N GLU A 65 -12.72 2.95 1.93
CA GLU A 65 -12.33 4.37 1.82
C GLU A 65 -11.48 4.84 3.01
N ALA A 66 -11.69 4.25 4.19
CA ALA A 66 -10.91 4.57 5.39
C ALA A 66 -9.57 3.82 5.50
N LYS A 67 -9.20 2.99 4.52
CA LYS A 67 -7.92 2.27 4.51
C LYS A 67 -6.78 3.18 4.07
N SER A 68 -5.57 2.85 4.55
CA SER A 68 -4.34 3.56 4.17
C SER A 68 -3.77 3.07 2.84
N GLU A 69 -2.88 3.89 2.28
CA GLU A 69 -2.11 3.64 1.05
C GLU A 69 -0.95 2.64 1.22
N ASN A 70 -0.83 1.99 2.35
CA ASN A 70 0.34 1.15 2.70
C ASN A 70 0.73 0.16 1.61
N LYS A 71 -0.23 -0.53 0.98
CA LYS A 71 0.06 -1.51 -0.07
C LYS A 71 0.79 -0.90 -1.27
N TRP A 72 0.41 0.33 -1.67
CA TRP A 72 1.09 1.05 -2.73
C TRP A 72 2.47 1.54 -2.28
N MET A 73 2.56 2.11 -1.07
CA MET A 73 3.80 2.63 -0.53
C MET A 73 4.86 1.53 -0.34
N GLU A 74 4.47 0.38 0.20
CA GLU A 74 5.35 -0.77 0.41
C GLU A 74 5.90 -1.29 -0.93
N ALA A 75 5.06 -1.42 -1.95
CA ALA A 75 5.46 -1.83 -3.28
C ALA A 75 6.36 -0.78 -3.97
N ALA A 76 6.01 0.49 -3.87
CA ALA A 76 6.80 1.59 -4.44
C ALA A 76 8.23 1.65 -3.86
N LEU A 77 8.39 1.44 -2.55
CA LEU A 77 9.70 1.45 -1.89
C LEU A 77 10.63 0.31 -2.31
N VAL A 78 10.08 -0.80 -2.77
CA VAL A 78 10.84 -1.94 -3.30
C VAL A 78 10.82 -2.03 -4.83
N LYS A 79 10.32 -0.99 -5.48
CA LYS A 79 10.28 -0.85 -6.95
C LYS A 79 9.42 -1.91 -7.66
N THR A 80 8.26 -2.21 -7.08
CA THR A 80 7.22 -3.04 -7.69
C THR A 80 6.06 -2.15 -8.12
N VAL A 81 5.58 -2.28 -9.38
CA VAL A 81 4.45 -1.48 -9.86
C VAL A 81 3.16 -1.89 -9.16
N THR A 82 2.33 -0.92 -8.79
CA THR A 82 1.01 -1.19 -8.21
C THR A 82 -0.09 -0.90 -9.22
N VAL A 83 -1.00 -1.88 -9.37
CA VAL A 83 -2.32 -1.71 -10.00
C VAL A 83 -3.35 -1.79 -8.87
N ALA A 84 -4.15 -0.75 -8.69
CA ALA A 84 -5.06 -0.60 -7.56
C ALA A 84 -6.47 -0.20 -7.99
N SER A 85 -7.46 -0.46 -7.15
CA SER A 85 -8.77 0.13 -7.30
C SER A 85 -8.72 1.64 -7.03
N ASP A 86 -9.45 2.43 -7.82
CA ASP A 86 -9.57 3.89 -7.66
C ASP A 86 -10.53 4.20 -6.50
N VAL A 87 -10.10 3.92 -5.27
CA VAL A 87 -10.89 4.02 -4.03
C VAL A 87 -10.04 4.55 -2.88
N GLY A 88 -10.60 5.47 -2.10
CA GLY A 88 -10.05 5.96 -0.83
C GLY A 88 -8.63 6.49 -0.96
N ALA A 89 -7.74 6.06 -0.07
CA ALA A 89 -6.37 6.54 -0.04
C ALA A 89 -5.57 6.28 -1.34
N PHE A 90 -5.93 5.26 -2.12
CA PHE A 90 -5.27 5.06 -3.42
C PHE A 90 -5.63 6.15 -4.40
N HIS A 91 -6.92 6.57 -4.44
CA HIS A 91 -7.35 7.71 -5.24
C HIS A 91 -6.57 8.99 -4.91
N ASP A 92 -6.32 9.23 -3.62
CA ASP A 92 -5.67 10.45 -3.15
C ASP A 92 -4.15 10.45 -3.34
N CYS A 93 -3.50 9.29 -3.24
CA CYS A 93 -2.04 9.21 -3.22
C CYS A 93 -1.40 8.76 -4.53
N VAL A 94 -2.11 7.97 -5.35
CA VAL A 94 -1.58 7.46 -6.62
C VAL A 94 -1.92 8.44 -7.75
N GLU A 95 -0.91 8.90 -8.44
CA GLU A 95 -1.06 9.63 -9.71
C GLU A 95 -1.16 8.59 -10.81
N ASP A 96 -2.38 8.46 -11.37
CA ASP A 96 -2.70 7.44 -12.36
C ASP A 96 -1.75 7.48 -13.56
N GLU A 97 -1.28 6.31 -14.01
CA GLU A 97 -0.29 6.11 -15.07
C GLU A 97 1.09 6.77 -14.81
N ILE A 98 1.28 7.43 -13.67
CA ILE A 98 2.55 8.11 -13.30
C ILE A 98 3.23 7.42 -12.14
N THR A 99 2.53 7.16 -11.04
CA THR A 99 3.08 6.54 -9.83
C THR A 99 2.40 5.22 -9.44
N GLY A 100 1.51 4.73 -10.27
CA GLY A 100 0.72 3.51 -10.17
C GLY A 100 -0.37 3.56 -11.22
N ILE A 101 -1.24 2.56 -11.23
CA ILE A 101 -2.37 2.52 -12.14
C ILE A 101 -3.63 2.34 -11.32
N LEU A 102 -4.63 3.21 -11.55
CA LEU A 102 -5.92 3.19 -10.89
C LEU A 102 -6.98 2.59 -11.83
N CYS A 103 -7.79 1.69 -11.31
CA CYS A 103 -8.81 0.97 -12.07
C CYS A 103 -10.17 1.06 -11.36
N LYS A 104 -11.22 1.41 -12.12
CA LYS A 104 -12.60 1.55 -11.64
C LYS A 104 -13.43 0.31 -11.90
N ASP A 105 -13.15 -0.39 -12.99
CA ASP A 105 -13.92 -1.54 -13.43
C ASP A 105 -13.03 -2.68 -13.96
N ALA A 106 -13.66 -3.81 -14.25
CA ALA A 106 -12.97 -5.01 -14.71
C ALA A 106 -12.24 -4.81 -16.04
N LYS A 107 -12.72 -3.91 -16.90
CA LYS A 107 -12.08 -3.64 -18.18
C LYS A 107 -10.79 -2.85 -17.98
N GLU A 108 -10.84 -1.79 -17.18
CA GLU A 108 -9.64 -1.00 -16.83
C GLU A 108 -8.58 -1.87 -16.15
N TRP A 109 -8.99 -2.77 -15.25
CA TRP A 109 -8.09 -3.75 -14.64
C TRP A 109 -7.42 -4.67 -15.67
N GLU A 110 -8.17 -5.17 -16.66
CA GLU A 110 -7.62 -6.03 -17.70
C GLU A 110 -6.65 -5.25 -18.59
N ASP A 111 -7.02 -4.06 -19.04
CA ASP A 111 -6.21 -3.19 -19.90
C ASP A 111 -4.91 -2.77 -19.18
N ALA A 112 -5.01 -2.39 -17.91
CA ALA A 112 -3.86 -2.04 -17.07
C ALA A 112 -2.87 -3.21 -16.91
N LEU A 113 -3.38 -4.40 -16.58
CA LEU A 113 -2.55 -5.59 -16.41
C LEU A 113 -1.85 -5.98 -17.70
N ARG A 114 -2.55 -5.97 -18.85
CA ARG A 114 -1.93 -6.21 -20.16
C ARG A 114 -0.81 -5.23 -20.43
N LYS A 115 -1.06 -3.94 -20.22
CA LYS A 115 -0.08 -2.87 -20.45
C LYS A 115 1.19 -3.06 -19.62
N VAL A 116 1.05 -3.32 -18.31
CA VAL A 116 2.24 -3.51 -17.44
C VAL A 116 2.96 -4.84 -17.66
N ILE A 117 2.28 -5.87 -18.19
CA ILE A 117 2.90 -7.14 -18.56
C ILE A 117 3.71 -6.96 -19.85
N GLU A 118 3.14 -6.31 -20.85
CA GLU A 118 3.71 -6.21 -22.21
C GLU A 118 4.77 -5.12 -22.34
N ASP A 119 4.63 -4.00 -21.63
CA ASP A 119 5.52 -2.84 -21.73
C ASP A 119 6.40 -2.69 -20.47
N SER A 120 7.58 -3.28 -20.51
CA SER A 120 8.54 -3.22 -19.41
C SER A 120 9.11 -1.81 -19.18
N GLU A 121 9.24 -0.99 -20.23
CA GLU A 121 9.75 0.38 -20.09
C GLU A 121 8.70 1.30 -19.46
N TYR A 122 7.44 1.15 -19.84
CA TYR A 122 6.32 1.81 -19.17
C TYR A 122 6.27 1.44 -17.68
N ARG A 123 6.36 0.14 -17.37
CA ARG A 123 6.40 -0.36 -15.99
C ARG A 123 7.55 0.26 -15.19
N LYS A 124 8.76 0.26 -15.73
CA LYS A 124 9.94 0.84 -15.08
C LYS A 124 9.78 2.32 -14.79
N LYS A 125 9.18 3.09 -15.72
CA LYS A 125 8.94 4.52 -15.54
C LYS A 125 8.00 4.79 -14.37
N ILE A 126 6.89 4.06 -14.28
CA ILE A 126 5.93 4.18 -13.17
C ILE A 126 6.59 3.85 -11.83
N VAL A 127 7.32 2.75 -11.79
CA VAL A 127 8.04 2.28 -10.60
C VAL A 127 9.03 3.32 -10.08
N GLU A 128 9.82 3.93 -10.96
CA GLU A 128 10.80 4.95 -10.54
C GLU A 128 10.11 6.20 -9.99
N ASN A 129 9.05 6.67 -10.65
CA ASN A 129 8.26 7.80 -10.18
C ASN A 129 7.61 7.51 -8.81
N ALA A 130 7.01 6.32 -8.64
CA ALA A 130 6.43 5.89 -7.38
C ALA A 130 7.46 5.85 -6.25
N TYR A 131 8.63 5.27 -6.52
CA TYR A 131 9.73 5.21 -5.56
C TYR A 131 10.18 6.60 -5.11
N LEU A 132 10.39 7.53 -6.05
CA LEU A 132 10.80 8.90 -5.75
C LEU A 132 9.74 9.62 -4.92
N LYS A 133 8.46 9.53 -5.31
CA LYS A 133 7.33 10.12 -4.56
C LYS A 133 7.27 9.57 -3.14
N CYS A 134 7.39 8.25 -2.97
CA CYS A 134 7.38 7.63 -1.65
C CYS A 134 8.58 8.08 -0.80
N LYS A 135 9.78 8.08 -1.34
CA LYS A 135 10.99 8.50 -0.66
C LYS A 135 10.93 9.97 -0.20
N GLU A 136 10.32 10.83 -1.00
CA GLU A 136 10.20 12.25 -0.69
C GLU A 136 9.10 12.56 0.32
N ASN A 137 7.97 11.83 0.30
CA ASN A 137 6.78 12.23 1.03
C ASN A 137 6.35 11.27 2.14
N TYR A 138 6.68 9.96 2.04
CA TYR A 138 6.11 8.91 2.89
C TYR A 138 7.10 8.27 3.88
N THR A 139 8.31 8.82 4.00
CA THR A 139 9.24 8.33 5.03
C THR A 139 8.84 8.82 6.42
N THR A 140 9.11 8.02 7.46
CA THR A 140 8.87 8.39 8.86
C THR A 140 9.53 9.71 9.24
N PHE A 141 10.68 10.01 8.64
CA PHE A 141 11.37 11.29 8.84
C PHE A 141 10.55 12.47 8.29
N ARG A 142 10.04 12.37 7.05
CA ARG A 142 9.23 13.43 6.43
C ARG A 142 7.88 13.60 7.14
N THR A 143 7.21 12.50 7.46
CA THR A 143 5.98 12.54 8.22
C THR A 143 6.20 13.14 9.60
N GLY A 144 7.29 12.78 10.27
CA GLY A 144 7.68 13.36 11.55
C GLY A 144 7.91 14.87 11.50
N LEU A 145 8.57 15.38 10.44
CA LEU A 145 8.75 16.82 10.25
C LEU A 145 7.42 17.55 10.03
N ARG A 146 6.51 16.97 9.23
CA ARG A 146 5.17 17.56 9.00
C ARG A 146 4.35 17.62 10.30
N LEU A 147 4.35 16.54 11.08
CA LEU A 147 3.69 16.51 12.37
C LEU A 147 4.31 17.51 13.35
N ALA A 148 5.64 17.58 13.43
CA ALA A 148 6.32 18.54 14.29
C ALA A 148 5.92 19.98 13.94
N LYS A 149 5.82 20.31 12.65
CA LYS A 149 5.38 21.63 12.20
C LYS A 149 3.93 21.92 12.61
N LEU A 150 3.02 20.97 12.43
CA LEU A 150 1.62 21.13 12.88
C LEU A 150 1.53 21.43 14.38
N TYR A 151 2.30 20.72 15.21
CA TYR A 151 2.30 20.96 16.66
C TYR A 151 3.00 22.28 17.06
N GLU A 152 3.91 22.79 16.25
CA GLU A 152 4.55 24.10 16.48
C GLU A 152 3.61 25.26 16.09
N GLU A 153 2.79 25.09 15.06
CA GLU A 153 1.81 26.08 14.60
C GLU A 153 0.60 26.19 15.54
N GLU A 154 0.22 25.10 16.22
CA GLU A 154 -0.83 25.14 17.26
C GLU A 154 -0.25 25.72 18.56
N LYS A 155 -0.72 26.90 18.94
CA LYS A 155 -0.32 27.59 20.19
C LYS A 155 -0.88 26.93 21.47
N SER A 156 -1.34 25.71 21.40
CA SER A 156 -1.82 24.95 22.56
C SER A 156 -0.64 24.35 23.32
N THR A 157 -0.61 24.54 24.62
CA THR A 157 0.38 23.93 25.52
C THR A 157 -0.02 22.53 25.97
N ASN A 158 -1.29 22.14 25.76
CA ASN A 158 -1.86 20.88 26.21
C ASN A 158 -2.21 19.98 25.02
N TYR A 159 -1.66 18.78 25.00
CA TYR A 159 -1.96 17.76 23.99
C TYR A 159 -2.69 16.58 24.65
N VAL A 160 -3.88 16.26 24.15
CA VAL A 160 -4.69 15.15 24.62
C VAL A 160 -4.72 14.06 23.56
N PHE A 161 -4.26 12.88 23.92
CA PHE A 161 -4.32 11.70 23.06
C PHE A 161 -5.49 10.82 23.46
N VAL A 162 -6.49 10.72 22.60
CA VAL A 162 -7.64 9.82 22.80
C VAL A 162 -7.32 8.50 22.10
N LEU A 163 -7.19 7.44 22.88
CA LEU A 163 -6.90 6.10 22.39
C LEU A 163 -8.17 5.24 22.45
N PRO A 164 -8.46 4.43 21.41
CA PRO A 164 -9.65 3.59 21.37
C PRO A 164 -9.62 2.43 22.37
N GLY A 165 -8.47 2.16 22.99
CA GLY A 165 -8.25 1.11 23.97
C GLY A 165 -6.80 1.06 24.44
N LEU A 166 -6.53 0.19 25.43
CA LEU A 166 -5.18 0.00 25.98
C LEU A 166 -4.40 -1.15 25.36
N GLU A 167 -5.00 -1.86 24.42
CA GLU A 167 -4.31 -2.94 23.71
C GLU A 167 -3.20 -2.39 22.80
N ILE A 168 -2.00 -2.98 22.90
CA ILE A 168 -0.83 -2.49 22.18
C ILE A 168 -0.96 -2.82 20.69
N SER A 169 -1.54 -1.91 19.93
CA SER A 169 -1.57 -1.92 18.46
C SER A 169 -0.50 -1.01 17.85
N GLY A 170 -0.29 -1.11 16.53
CA GLY A 170 0.64 -0.24 15.81
C GLY A 170 0.32 1.24 15.99
N GLY A 171 -0.95 1.63 15.87
CA GLY A 171 -1.41 3.02 16.04
C GLY A 171 -1.18 3.55 17.44
N ILE A 172 -1.47 2.75 18.47
CA ILE A 172 -1.23 3.13 19.88
C ILE A 172 0.26 3.33 20.15
N LYS A 173 1.14 2.46 19.62
CA LYS A 173 2.60 2.66 19.74
C LYS A 173 3.07 3.97 19.14
N VAL A 174 2.52 4.37 17.99
CA VAL A 174 2.83 5.65 17.35
C VAL A 174 2.35 6.81 18.21
N ALA A 175 1.11 6.79 18.70
CA ALA A 175 0.58 7.82 19.58
C ALA A 175 1.41 7.98 20.85
N LEU A 176 1.76 6.89 21.53
CA LEU A 176 2.59 6.94 22.74
C LEU A 176 4.01 7.47 22.47
N ARG A 177 4.61 7.17 21.33
CA ARG A 177 5.91 7.75 20.94
C ARG A 177 5.82 9.24 20.71
N HIS A 178 4.74 9.73 20.07
CA HIS A 178 4.51 11.16 19.88
C HIS A 178 4.28 11.88 21.21
N ALA A 179 3.45 11.30 22.10
CA ALA A 179 3.23 11.82 23.44
C ALA A 179 4.56 11.96 24.21
N ALA A 180 5.39 10.92 24.24
CA ALA A 180 6.69 10.95 24.90
C ALA A 180 7.65 11.99 24.28
N MET A 181 7.57 12.22 22.97
CA MET A 181 8.39 13.21 22.26
C MET A 181 7.96 14.66 22.63
N LEU A 182 6.65 14.90 22.71
CA LEU A 182 6.09 16.19 23.12
C LEU A 182 6.41 16.51 24.58
N GLN A 183 6.29 15.52 25.46
CA GLN A 183 6.66 15.66 26.87
C GLN A 183 8.15 16.01 27.06
N LYS A 184 9.04 15.36 26.29
CA LYS A 184 10.49 15.71 26.30
C LYS A 184 10.78 17.13 25.84
N LYS A 185 9.89 17.73 25.04
CA LYS A 185 9.98 19.14 24.60
C LYS A 185 9.37 20.13 25.61
N GLY A 186 8.93 19.68 26.79
CA GLY A 186 8.39 20.51 27.86
C GLY A 186 6.90 20.80 27.75
N ASN A 187 6.15 20.04 26.93
CA ASN A 187 4.70 20.16 26.84
C ASN A 187 4.02 19.28 27.89
N GLU A 188 2.85 19.69 28.37
CA GLU A 188 1.98 18.82 29.14
C GLU A 188 1.28 17.84 28.20
N VAL A 189 1.29 16.55 28.58
CA VAL A 189 0.65 15.47 27.82
C VAL A 189 -0.20 14.65 28.75
N SER A 190 -1.48 14.54 28.47
CA SER A 190 -2.48 13.76 29.21
C SER A 190 -3.17 12.70 28.34
#